data_5ea60a085e7f9630f559e248fe860c9d
#
_entry.id   5ea60a085e7f9630f559e248fe860c9d
#
_cell.length_a   1.000
_cell.length_b   1.000
_cell.length_c   1.000
_cell.angle_alpha   90.00
_cell.angle_beta   90.00
_cell.angle_gamma   90.00
#
_symmetry.space_group_name_H-M   'P 1'
#
loop_
_entity.id
_entity.type
_entity.pdbx_description
1 polymer ?
#
loop_
_entity_poly.entity_id
_entity_poly.type
_entity_poly.pdbx_seq_one_letter_code
_entity_poly.pdbx_strand_id
1 'polypeptide(L)' 'MTIKTWKVWGAGLTVLYIIGKDVDEVLAQARIINPNYNSVQLYSREEIK' A
#
# COMPACT_ATOMS: atom_id res chain seq x y z
N MET A 1 16.29 9.97 2.77
CA MET A 1 14.83 9.86 2.60
C MET A 1 14.47 8.51 2.02
N THR A 2 13.55 7.81 2.63
CA THR A 2 13.14 6.47 2.20
C THR A 2 11.77 6.51 1.56
N ILE A 3 11.64 5.96 0.35
CA ILE A 3 10.35 5.80 -0.31
C ILE A 3 9.99 4.33 -0.30
N LYS A 4 8.84 4.01 0.24
CA LYS A 4 8.31 2.65 0.27
C LYS A 4 7.06 2.55 -0.58
N THR A 5 7.04 1.58 -1.48
CA THR A 5 5.87 1.24 -2.27
C THR A 5 5.27 -0.04 -1.72
N TRP A 6 3.97 -0.04 -1.51
CA TRP A 6 3.25 -1.16 -0.92
C TRP A 6 2.28 -1.75 -1.91
N LYS A 7 2.22 -3.06 -1.94
CA LYS A 7 1.23 -3.81 -2.72
C LYS A 7 0.03 -4.07 -1.84
N VAL A 8 -1.14 -3.65 -2.28
CA VAL A 8 -2.39 -3.78 -1.53
C VAL A 8 -3.39 -4.56 -2.35
N TRP A 9 -4.06 -5.53 -1.72
CA TRP A 9 -5.05 -6.34 -2.41
C TRP A 9 -6.16 -6.79 -1.47
N GLY A 10 -7.22 -7.31 -2.07
CA GLY A 10 -8.33 -7.93 -1.37
C GLY A 10 -8.98 -8.95 -2.31
N ALA A 11 -9.83 -9.81 -1.77
CA ALA A 11 -10.49 -10.85 -2.55
C ALA A 11 -11.35 -10.22 -3.66
N GLY A 12 -11.04 -10.57 -4.92
CA GLY A 12 -11.78 -10.06 -6.07
C GLY A 12 -11.50 -8.61 -6.43
N LEU A 13 -10.49 -7.98 -5.80
CA LEU A 13 -10.17 -6.57 -6.05
C LEU A 13 -8.89 -6.43 -6.90
N THR A 14 -8.82 -5.33 -7.63
CA THR A 14 -7.62 -4.96 -8.38
C THR A 14 -6.48 -4.65 -7.41
N VAL A 15 -5.30 -5.17 -7.70
CA VAL A 15 -4.09 -4.89 -6.92
C VAL A 15 -3.71 -3.42 -7.09
N LEU A 16 -3.40 -2.75 -5.97
CA LEU A 16 -2.95 -1.37 -5.96
C LEU A 16 -1.49 -1.31 -5.49
N TYR A 17 -0.76 -0.31 -5.98
CA TYR A 17 0.59 0.01 -5.53
C TYR A 17 0.56 1.43 -4.97
N ILE A 18 0.76 1.56 -3.67
CA ILE A 18 0.61 2.83 -2.95
C ILE A 18 1.92 3.18 -2.26
N ILE A 19 2.35 4.43 -2.40
CA ILE A 19 3.52 4.97 -1.70
C ILE A 19 3.07 5.48 -0.33
N GLY A 20 3.75 5.03 0.72
CA GLY A 20 3.45 5.46 2.08
C GLY A 20 4.54 5.06 3.06
N LYS A 21 4.50 5.64 4.26
CA LYS A 21 5.49 5.40 5.31
C LYS A 21 5.37 4.01 5.93
N ASP A 22 4.14 3.59 6.16
CA ASP A 22 3.84 2.35 6.88
C ASP A 22 2.53 1.74 6.40
N VAL A 23 2.26 0.55 6.92
CA VAL A 23 1.07 -0.23 6.55
C VAL A 23 -0.22 0.51 6.89
N ASP A 24 -0.29 1.15 8.06
CA ASP A 24 -1.51 1.81 8.51
C ASP A 24 -1.90 2.95 7.57
N GLU A 25 -0.94 3.77 7.17
CA GLU A 25 -1.18 4.87 6.22
C GLU A 25 -1.66 4.34 4.87
N VAL A 26 -0.98 3.33 4.34
CA VAL A 26 -1.29 2.75 3.03
C VAL A 26 -2.66 2.09 3.04
N LEU A 27 -2.95 1.32 4.07
CA LEU A 27 -4.23 0.63 4.18
C LEU A 27 -5.39 1.60 4.34
N ALA A 28 -5.20 2.68 5.09
CA ALA A 28 -6.21 3.74 5.22
C ALA A 28 -6.54 4.35 3.86
N GLN A 29 -5.53 4.64 3.05
CA GLN A 29 -5.74 5.18 1.70
C GLN A 29 -6.46 4.18 0.78
N ALA A 30 -6.05 2.91 0.82
CA ALA A 30 -6.68 1.87 0.01
C ALA A 30 -8.16 1.71 0.36
N ARG A 31 -8.50 1.79 1.65
CA ARG A 31 -9.89 1.65 2.12
C ARG A 31 -10.79 2.82 1.75
N ILE A 32 -10.22 3.98 1.43
CA ILE A 32 -10.98 5.08 0.85
C ILE A 32 -11.48 4.70 -0.54
N ILE A 33 -10.68 3.96 -1.29
CA ILE A 33 -11.03 3.47 -2.62
C ILE A 33 -12.06 2.34 -2.51
N ASN A 34 -11.76 1.34 -1.66
CA ASN A 34 -12.66 0.22 -1.40
C ASN A 34 -12.38 -0.36 -0.01
N PRO A 35 -13.37 -0.41 0.89
CA PRO A 35 -13.18 -0.89 2.26
C PRO A 35 -12.83 -2.38 2.37
N ASN A 36 -12.92 -3.13 1.28
CA ASN A 36 -12.61 -4.55 1.26
C ASN A 36 -11.11 -4.84 1.04
N TYR A 37 -10.28 -3.83 0.82
CA TYR A 37 -8.83 -4.02 0.84
C TYR A 37 -8.39 -4.39 2.25
N ASN A 38 -7.71 -5.52 2.37
CA ASN A 38 -7.36 -6.08 3.68
C ASN A 38 -5.94 -6.65 3.76
N SER A 39 -5.21 -6.67 2.67
CA SER A 39 -3.87 -7.25 2.61
C SER A 39 -2.87 -6.23 2.09
N VAL A 40 -1.72 -6.13 2.75
CA VAL A 40 -0.66 -5.18 2.41
C VAL A 40 0.68 -5.88 2.53
N GLN A 41 1.55 -5.65 1.56
CA GLN A 41 2.91 -6.17 1.59
C GLN A 41 3.88 -5.13 1.04
N LEU A 42 5.06 -5.02 1.65
CA LEU A 42 6.10 -4.16 1.11
C LEU A 42 6.53 -4.69 -0.25
N TYR A 43 6.36 -3.87 -1.28
CA TYR A 43 6.70 -4.20 -2.65
C TYR A 43 8.12 -3.74 -2.99
N SER A 44 8.43 -2.49 -2.65
CA SER A 44 9.68 -1.87 -3.02
C SER A 44 10.08 -0.84 -1.96
N ARG A 45 11.38 -0.73 -1.70
CA ARG A 45 11.95 0.27 -0.82
C ARG A 45 13.10 0.96 -1.57
N GLU A 46 13.06 2.28 -1.61
CA GLU A 46 14.08 3.07 -2.30
C GLU A 46 14.62 4.13 -1.36
N GLU A 47 15.96 4.20 -1.25
CA GLU A 47 16.64 5.24 -0.50
C GLU A 47 17.03 6.36 -1.44
N ILE A 48 16.63 7.59 -1.10
CA ILE A 48 17.01 8.80 -1.83
C ILE A 48 17.94 9.59 -0.94
N LYS A 49 19.14 9.85 -1.42
CA LYS A 49 20.14 10.64 -0.69
C LYS A 49 19.91 12.12 -0.92
#